data_ed2e086d911acfd67ed003f62a19ed63
#
_entry.id   ed2e086d911acfd67ed003f62a19ed63
#
_cell.length_a   1.000
_cell.length_b   1.000
_cell.length_c   1.000
_cell.angle_alpha   90.00
_cell.angle_beta   90.00
_cell.angle_gamma   90.00
#
_symmetry.space_group_name_H-M   'P 1'
#
loop_
_entity.id
_entity.type
_entity.pdbx_description
1 polymer ?
#
loop_
_entity_poly.entity_id
_entity_poly.type
_entity_poly.pdbx_seq_one_letter_code
_entity_poly.pdbx_strand_id
1 'polypeptide(L)'
;ARLVAWLLHLGGRHTGLACRDGLFLDRRCVESADSAHWEAAHRMLMNRMVQAAVIENDARTILRDGLAYDRCQVGVVTDMDGAENLAEFDIQTREQMTKVLRTQVDVVLDGGAAVLNAADPQVADLAPLCDGDVVLYAQDASLPAIVEHRARDHGRAVVVRNNRVVLATGSAEHVLGTLSELTFGRNAIVPDTDALLAAV
;
A
#
# COMPACT_ATOMS: atom_id res chain seq x y z
N ALA A 1 -5.90 0.20 -2.78
CA ALA A 1 -6.45 1.43 -2.20
C ALA A 1 -7.86 1.23 -1.63
N ARG A 2 -8.86 0.73 -2.39
CA ARG A 2 -10.27 0.57 -1.95
C ARG A 2 -10.41 -0.30 -0.70
N LEU A 3 -9.68 -1.39 -0.62
CA LEU A 3 -9.73 -2.30 0.53
C LEU A 3 -9.23 -1.63 1.80
N VAL A 4 -8.12 -0.91 1.73
CA VAL A 4 -7.59 -0.14 2.87
C VAL A 4 -8.61 0.89 3.36
N ALA A 5 -9.20 1.68 2.44
CA ALA A 5 -10.24 2.65 2.80
C ALA A 5 -11.45 1.99 3.46
N TRP A 6 -11.86 0.81 2.97
CA TRP A 6 -12.95 0.04 3.55
C TRP A 6 -12.64 -0.46 4.97
N LEU A 7 -11.44 -1.00 5.21
CA LEU A 7 -11.02 -1.45 6.53
C LEU A 7 -10.95 -0.30 7.54
N LEU A 8 -10.40 0.85 7.13
CA LEU A 8 -10.37 2.06 7.96
C LEU A 8 -11.79 2.56 8.30
N HIS A 9 -12.72 2.51 7.33
CA HIS A 9 -14.12 2.86 7.56
C HIS A 9 -14.81 1.90 8.54
N LEU A 10 -14.58 0.58 8.42
CA LEU A 10 -15.07 -0.40 9.40
C LEU A 10 -14.48 -0.17 10.79
N GLY A 11 -13.27 0.35 10.89
CA GLY A 11 -12.63 0.81 12.13
C GLY A 11 -13.20 2.13 12.68
N GLY A 12 -14.28 2.66 12.09
CA GLY A 12 -14.98 3.86 12.57
C GLY A 12 -14.38 5.19 12.14
N ARG A 13 -13.43 5.19 11.18
CA ARG A 13 -12.84 6.43 10.65
C ARG A 13 -13.69 7.01 9.51
N HIS A 14 -13.86 8.32 9.47
CA HIS A 14 -14.32 9.00 8.27
C HIS A 14 -13.19 9.00 7.23
N THR A 15 -13.38 8.20 6.17
CA THR A 15 -12.34 7.95 5.18
C THR A 15 -12.52 8.78 3.92
N GLY A 16 -11.42 9.30 3.40
CA GLY A 16 -11.32 9.79 2.03
C GLY A 16 -10.50 8.81 1.19
N LEU A 17 -10.91 8.56 -0.03
CA LEU A 17 -10.17 7.74 -0.98
C LEU A 17 -10.13 8.42 -2.33
N ALA A 18 -8.91 8.67 -2.83
CA ALA A 18 -8.63 9.09 -4.20
C ALA A 18 -7.91 7.96 -4.94
N CYS A 19 -8.54 7.38 -5.95
CA CYS A 19 -8.03 6.23 -6.70
C CYS A 19 -8.52 6.25 -8.15
N ARG A 20 -8.06 5.33 -8.98
CA ARG A 20 -8.49 5.21 -10.38
C ARG A 20 -9.99 5.00 -10.56
N ASP A 21 -10.65 4.35 -9.60
CA ASP A 21 -12.10 4.12 -9.64
C ASP A 21 -12.92 5.37 -9.26
N GLY A 22 -12.27 6.43 -8.77
CA GLY A 22 -12.93 7.67 -8.40
C GLY A 22 -12.48 8.27 -7.08
N LEU A 23 -13.20 9.32 -6.69
CA LEU A 23 -13.09 9.99 -5.40
C LEU A 23 -14.26 9.58 -4.50
N PHE A 24 -13.93 9.09 -3.31
CA PHE A 24 -14.93 8.61 -2.36
C PHE A 24 -14.76 9.30 -0.99
N LEU A 25 -15.89 9.59 -0.35
CA LEU A 25 -15.96 9.95 1.07
C LEU A 25 -16.78 8.90 1.78
N ASP A 26 -16.16 8.15 2.66
CA ASP A 26 -16.70 6.93 3.25
C ASP A 26 -17.17 5.97 2.15
N ARG A 27 -18.47 5.69 2.08
CA ARG A 27 -19.08 4.81 1.09
C ARG A 27 -19.66 5.56 -0.12
N ARG A 28 -19.62 6.89 -0.10
CA ARG A 28 -20.20 7.73 -1.14
C ARG A 28 -19.17 8.01 -2.22
N CYS A 29 -19.47 7.62 -3.45
CA CYS A 29 -18.74 8.09 -4.62
C CYS A 29 -19.11 9.55 -4.88
N VAL A 30 -18.12 10.44 -4.81
CA VAL A 30 -18.24 11.87 -5.08
C VAL A 30 -17.98 12.16 -6.55
N GLU A 31 -17.02 11.43 -7.13
CA GLU A 31 -16.62 11.53 -8.53
C GLU A 31 -16.26 10.14 -9.03
N SER A 32 -16.80 9.74 -10.19
CA SER A 32 -16.60 8.42 -10.77
C SER A 32 -15.52 8.38 -11.86
N ALA A 33 -14.84 9.50 -12.11
CA ALA A 33 -13.68 9.57 -13.01
C ALA A 33 -12.41 9.15 -12.26
N ASP A 34 -11.36 8.79 -13.03
CA ASP A 34 -10.03 8.54 -12.44
C ASP A 34 -9.60 9.72 -11.57
N SER A 35 -9.39 9.45 -10.31
CA SER A 35 -9.02 10.43 -9.28
C SER A 35 -7.65 10.11 -8.64
N ALA A 36 -6.85 9.21 -9.25
CA ALA A 36 -5.47 8.92 -8.83
C ALA A 36 -4.51 10.02 -9.32
N HIS A 37 -4.83 11.28 -8.99
CA HIS A 37 -4.03 12.45 -9.38
C HIS A 37 -4.00 13.50 -8.26
N TRP A 38 -3.04 14.41 -8.37
CA TRP A 38 -2.70 15.39 -7.33
C TRP A 38 -3.90 16.25 -6.89
N GLU A 39 -4.68 16.78 -7.84
CA GLU A 39 -5.80 17.70 -7.55
C GLU A 39 -6.93 17.01 -6.76
N ALA A 40 -7.27 15.77 -7.11
CA ALA A 40 -8.30 15.00 -6.40
C ALA A 40 -7.84 14.68 -4.97
N ALA A 41 -6.59 14.23 -4.82
CA ALA A 41 -5.99 13.95 -3.51
C ALA A 41 -5.92 15.21 -2.65
N HIS A 42 -5.45 16.33 -3.18
CA HIS A 42 -5.38 17.62 -2.48
C HIS A 42 -6.77 18.11 -2.06
N ARG A 43 -7.75 18.08 -2.95
CA ARG A 43 -9.14 18.45 -2.64
C ARG A 43 -9.73 17.60 -1.52
N MET A 44 -9.43 16.30 -1.52
CA MET A 44 -9.84 15.39 -0.45
C MET A 44 -9.18 15.73 0.89
N LEU A 45 -7.88 16.01 0.90
CA LEU A 45 -7.13 16.39 2.11
C LEU A 45 -7.60 17.71 2.72
N MET A 46 -8.16 18.62 1.91
CA MET A 46 -8.77 19.87 2.39
C MET A 46 -10.13 19.65 3.09
N ASN A 47 -10.72 18.45 2.98
CA ASN A 47 -12.00 18.15 3.61
C ASN A 47 -11.81 17.85 5.11
N ARG A 48 -12.30 18.74 5.95
CA ARG A 48 -12.17 18.65 7.43
C ARG A 48 -12.86 17.46 8.06
N MET A 49 -13.77 16.79 7.35
CA MET A 49 -14.46 15.59 7.84
C MET A 49 -13.61 14.34 7.66
N VAL A 50 -12.63 14.35 6.76
CA VAL A 50 -11.75 13.19 6.53
C VAL A 50 -10.77 13.04 7.69
N GLN A 51 -10.85 11.88 8.35
CA GLN A 51 -9.98 11.50 9.47
C GLN A 51 -8.85 10.56 9.03
N ALA A 52 -9.08 9.82 7.93
CA ALA A 52 -8.08 8.96 7.31
C ALA A 52 -8.18 9.09 5.78
N ALA A 53 -7.06 9.42 5.14
CA ALA A 53 -6.96 9.56 3.70
C ALA A 53 -6.20 8.37 3.11
N VAL A 54 -6.75 7.79 2.06
CA VAL A 54 -6.10 6.78 1.23
C VAL A 54 -5.93 7.34 -0.17
N ILE A 55 -4.69 7.39 -0.64
CA ILE A 55 -4.35 8.00 -1.92
C ILE A 55 -3.61 6.98 -2.75
N GLU A 56 -4.13 6.67 -3.92
CA GLU A 56 -3.46 5.86 -4.92
C GLU A 56 -2.59 6.77 -5.76
N ASN A 57 -1.29 6.49 -5.79
CA ASN A 57 -0.31 7.20 -6.59
C ASN A 57 0.26 6.25 -7.63
N ASP A 58 0.31 6.66 -8.87
CA ASP A 58 1.09 5.99 -9.88
C ASP A 58 2.39 6.76 -10.18
N ALA A 59 3.33 6.09 -10.83
CA ALA A 59 4.63 6.68 -11.12
C ALA A 59 4.52 7.92 -12.04
N ARG A 60 3.56 7.94 -12.96
CA ARG A 60 3.31 9.09 -13.85
C ARG A 60 2.88 10.33 -13.06
N THR A 61 1.95 10.16 -12.14
CA THR A 61 1.48 11.24 -11.27
C THR A 61 2.61 11.75 -10.37
N ILE A 62 3.42 10.85 -9.78
CA ILE A 62 4.57 11.23 -8.97
C ILE A 62 5.58 12.06 -9.79
N LEU A 63 5.87 11.65 -11.02
CA LEU A 63 6.83 12.34 -11.89
C LEU A 63 6.33 13.70 -12.37
N ARG A 64 5.04 13.82 -12.67
CA ARG A 64 4.45 15.04 -13.22
C ARG A 64 4.13 16.07 -12.15
N ASP A 65 3.51 15.65 -11.06
CA ASP A 65 2.87 16.55 -10.10
C ASP A 65 3.44 16.39 -8.68
N GLY A 66 4.16 15.30 -8.41
CA GLY A 66 4.59 14.93 -7.06
C GLY A 66 3.45 14.31 -6.23
N LEU A 67 3.70 14.16 -4.93
CA LEU A 67 2.71 13.73 -3.96
C LEU A 67 1.87 14.92 -3.48
N ALA A 68 0.58 14.71 -3.23
CA ALA A 68 -0.31 15.75 -2.70
C ALA A 68 -0.12 15.97 -1.17
N TYR A 69 0.88 15.36 -0.58
CA TYR A 69 1.20 15.43 0.86
C TYR A 69 2.72 15.32 1.06
N ASP A 70 3.21 15.92 2.15
CA ASP A 70 4.64 15.93 2.49
C ASP A 70 5.05 14.67 3.27
N ARG A 71 4.16 14.13 4.08
CA ARG A 71 4.41 12.96 4.93
C ARG A 71 3.18 12.07 5.02
N CYS A 72 3.39 10.78 5.27
CA CYS A 72 2.33 9.81 5.52
C CYS A 72 2.66 8.89 6.70
N GLN A 73 1.64 8.27 7.27
CA GLN A 73 1.81 7.25 8.29
C GLN A 73 2.10 5.87 7.70
N VAL A 74 1.52 5.58 6.52
CA VAL A 74 1.73 4.31 5.84
C VAL A 74 2.01 4.55 4.38
N GLY A 75 3.15 4.07 3.90
CA GLY A 75 3.53 3.99 2.49
C GLY A 75 3.43 2.55 2.00
N VAL A 76 2.71 2.30 0.90
CA VAL A 76 2.55 0.95 0.33
C VAL A 76 3.18 0.93 -1.05
N VAL A 77 4.07 -0.04 -1.32
CA VAL A 77 4.62 -0.29 -2.66
C VAL A 77 4.36 -1.75 -3.04
N THR A 78 3.63 -1.94 -4.14
CA THR A 78 3.16 -3.26 -4.58
C THR A 78 4.08 -3.90 -5.62
N ASP A 79 4.61 -3.11 -6.55
CA ASP A 79 5.41 -3.56 -7.68
C ASP A 79 6.25 -2.40 -8.26
N MET A 80 7.15 -2.73 -9.17
CA MET A 80 8.00 -1.80 -9.93
C MET A 80 7.66 -1.81 -11.43
N ASP A 81 6.45 -2.20 -11.80
CA ASP A 81 6.05 -2.37 -13.19
C ASP A 81 5.67 -1.03 -13.86
N GLY A 82 5.59 -1.04 -15.19
CA GLY A 82 5.11 0.09 -15.99
C GLY A 82 6.19 1.09 -16.44
N ALA A 83 7.49 0.80 -16.24
CA ALA A 83 8.59 1.67 -16.70
C ALA A 83 8.53 1.94 -18.22
N GLU A 84 8.12 0.94 -19.00
CA GLU A 84 7.98 1.03 -20.47
C GLU A 84 6.95 2.09 -20.92
N ASN A 85 6.08 2.52 -20.05
CA ASN A 85 5.04 3.51 -20.34
C ASN A 85 5.44 4.94 -19.91
N LEU A 86 6.69 5.15 -19.47
CA LEU A 86 7.17 6.40 -18.88
C LEU A 86 8.40 6.98 -19.61
N ALA A 87 8.58 6.60 -20.88
CA ALA A 87 9.70 7.08 -21.70
C ALA A 87 9.74 8.61 -21.83
N GLU A 88 8.60 9.30 -21.74
CA GLU A 88 8.50 10.77 -21.75
C GLU A 88 9.19 11.45 -20.55
N PHE A 89 9.41 10.68 -19.45
CA PHE A 89 10.14 11.10 -18.25
C PHE A 89 11.52 10.48 -18.15
N ASP A 90 12.05 9.94 -19.25
CA ASP A 90 13.32 9.20 -19.29
C ASP A 90 13.37 7.96 -18.38
N ILE A 91 12.22 7.41 -18.01
CA ILE A 91 12.09 6.16 -17.25
C ILE A 91 11.88 5.02 -18.26
N GLN A 92 12.81 4.08 -18.31
CA GLN A 92 12.79 2.96 -19.24
C GLN A 92 13.16 1.62 -18.56
N THR A 93 13.71 1.67 -17.34
CA THR A 93 14.15 0.48 -16.61
C THR A 93 13.55 0.42 -15.22
N ARG A 94 13.51 -0.78 -14.65
CA ARG A 94 13.02 -0.99 -13.28
C ARG A 94 13.90 -0.27 -12.24
N GLU A 95 15.20 -0.14 -12.47
CA GLU A 95 16.10 0.59 -11.59
C GLU A 95 15.79 2.10 -11.58
N GLN A 96 15.35 2.65 -12.72
CA GLN A 96 14.86 4.03 -12.76
C GLN A 96 13.50 4.16 -12.08
N MET A 97 12.59 3.17 -12.23
CA MET A 97 11.32 3.12 -11.53
C MET A 97 11.51 3.09 -10.01
N THR A 98 12.50 2.35 -9.51
CA THR A 98 12.85 2.34 -8.08
C THR A 98 13.09 3.75 -7.54
N LYS A 99 13.75 4.64 -8.30
CA LYS A 99 14.00 6.04 -7.89
C LYS A 99 12.72 6.86 -7.79
N VAL A 100 11.69 6.52 -8.56
CA VAL A 100 10.39 7.19 -8.51
C VAL A 100 9.58 6.67 -7.33
N LEU A 101 9.41 5.35 -7.23
CA LEU A 101 8.53 4.72 -6.25
C LEU A 101 9.10 4.74 -4.83
N ARG A 102 10.44 4.87 -4.66
CA ARG A 102 11.03 5.10 -3.33
C ARG A 102 10.43 6.31 -2.61
N THR A 103 9.94 7.30 -3.34
CA THR A 103 9.28 8.48 -2.77
C THR A 103 8.13 8.09 -1.83
N GLN A 104 7.42 6.99 -2.11
CA GLN A 104 6.36 6.47 -1.22
C GLN A 104 6.90 6.00 0.14
N VAL A 105 8.16 5.62 0.20
CA VAL A 105 8.85 5.16 1.41
C VAL A 105 9.55 6.31 2.11
N ASP A 106 10.22 7.19 1.36
CA ASP A 106 10.96 8.35 1.87
C ASP A 106 10.07 9.34 2.65
N VAL A 107 8.76 9.38 2.36
CA VAL A 107 7.79 10.27 3.04
C VAL A 107 7.11 9.63 4.25
N VAL A 108 7.42 8.40 4.59
CA VAL A 108 6.88 7.74 5.78
C VAL A 108 7.47 8.40 7.04
N LEU A 109 6.60 8.66 8.03
CA LEU A 109 7.04 9.18 9.32
C LEU A 109 7.82 8.11 10.11
N ASP A 110 8.70 8.53 11.00
CA ASP A 110 9.46 7.66 11.93
C ASP A 110 8.56 6.78 12.82
N GLY A 111 7.38 7.27 13.18
CA GLY A 111 6.35 6.48 13.87
C GLY A 111 5.35 5.81 12.93
N GLY A 112 5.63 5.77 11.64
CA GLY A 112 4.80 5.15 10.60
C GLY A 112 5.32 3.79 10.15
N ALA A 113 4.85 3.30 9.00
CA ALA A 113 5.29 2.03 8.43
C ALA A 113 5.32 2.04 6.89
N ALA A 114 6.33 1.42 6.30
CA ALA A 114 6.33 1.01 4.89
C ALA A 114 5.81 -0.43 4.77
N VAL A 115 4.86 -0.65 3.87
CA VAL A 115 4.30 -1.97 3.54
C VAL A 115 4.81 -2.36 2.15
N LEU A 116 5.64 -3.39 2.06
CA LEU A 116 6.41 -3.71 0.86
C LEU A 116 6.19 -5.16 0.41
N ASN A 117 5.99 -5.36 -0.89
CA ASN A 117 5.85 -6.68 -1.48
C ASN A 117 7.20 -7.41 -1.52
N ALA A 118 7.38 -8.43 -0.71
CA ALA A 118 8.60 -9.23 -0.67
C ALA A 118 8.75 -10.23 -1.82
N ALA A 119 7.70 -10.45 -2.61
CA ALA A 119 7.78 -11.25 -3.82
C ALA A 119 8.49 -10.50 -4.96
N ASP A 120 8.57 -9.17 -4.89
CA ASP A 120 9.38 -8.34 -5.78
C ASP A 120 10.66 -7.89 -5.05
N PRO A 121 11.85 -8.41 -5.42
CA PRO A 121 13.09 -8.08 -4.74
C PRO A 121 13.41 -6.58 -4.74
N GLN A 122 13.11 -5.85 -5.83
CA GLN A 122 13.37 -4.42 -5.92
C GLN A 122 12.44 -3.60 -5.01
N VAL A 123 11.22 -4.10 -4.74
CA VAL A 123 10.32 -3.51 -3.74
C VAL A 123 10.85 -3.79 -2.34
N ALA A 124 11.26 -5.03 -2.06
CA ALA A 124 11.84 -5.39 -0.77
C ALA A 124 13.11 -4.58 -0.44
N ASP A 125 13.93 -4.27 -1.46
CA ASP A 125 15.15 -3.48 -1.33
C ASP A 125 14.89 -2.00 -0.94
N LEU A 126 13.65 -1.54 -0.95
CA LEU A 126 13.27 -0.23 -0.41
C LEU A 126 13.24 -0.20 1.13
N ALA A 127 13.18 -1.35 1.79
CA ALA A 127 13.04 -1.43 3.25
C ALA A 127 14.04 -0.57 4.05
N PRO A 128 15.35 -0.50 3.71
CA PRO A 128 16.32 0.34 4.41
C PRO A 128 16.10 1.85 4.27
N LEU A 129 15.22 2.29 3.35
CA LEU A 129 14.94 3.70 3.10
C LEU A 129 13.81 4.25 4.00
N CYS A 130 13.09 3.37 4.71
CA CYS A 130 12.02 3.78 5.59
C CYS A 130 12.58 4.25 6.93
N ASP A 131 12.22 5.46 7.36
CA ASP A 131 12.55 5.98 8.69
C ASP A 131 11.73 5.31 9.80
N GLY A 132 10.55 4.78 9.45
CA GLY A 132 9.64 4.09 10.35
C GLY A 132 9.81 2.56 10.31
N ASP A 133 8.79 1.88 10.76
CA ASP A 133 8.71 0.41 10.70
C ASP A 133 8.58 -0.10 9.26
N VAL A 134 8.98 -1.35 9.05
CA VAL A 134 8.76 -2.06 7.79
C VAL A 134 7.90 -3.30 8.03
N VAL A 135 6.87 -3.44 7.22
CA VAL A 135 6.06 -4.66 7.13
C VAL A 135 6.23 -5.25 5.74
N LEU A 136 6.82 -6.42 5.66
CA LEU A 136 6.89 -7.17 4.40
C LEU A 136 5.64 -8.02 4.22
N TYR A 137 5.15 -8.14 2.99
CA TYR A 137 4.09 -9.09 2.71
C TYR A 137 4.43 -9.99 1.52
N ALA A 138 3.96 -11.23 1.56
CA ALA A 138 4.03 -12.18 0.45
C ALA A 138 3.08 -13.36 0.68
N GLN A 139 2.67 -14.01 -0.41
CA GLN A 139 1.93 -15.27 -0.31
C GLN A 139 2.83 -16.39 0.23
N ASP A 140 4.09 -16.43 -0.20
CA ASP A 140 5.06 -17.42 0.24
C ASP A 140 5.86 -16.94 1.47
N ALA A 141 5.57 -17.55 2.61
CA ALA A 141 6.26 -17.28 3.88
C ALA A 141 7.73 -17.76 3.93
N SER A 142 8.17 -18.54 2.93
CA SER A 142 9.53 -19.09 2.86
C SER A 142 10.52 -18.22 2.08
N LEU A 143 10.05 -17.12 1.49
CA LEU A 143 10.93 -16.19 0.78
C LEU A 143 12.08 -15.71 1.67
N PRO A 144 13.34 -15.69 1.18
CA PRO A 144 14.49 -15.26 1.96
C PRO A 144 14.28 -13.88 2.59
N ALA A 145 13.73 -12.90 1.86
CA ALA A 145 13.45 -11.57 2.37
C ALA A 145 12.50 -11.61 3.59
N ILE A 146 11.46 -12.44 3.57
CA ILE A 146 10.54 -12.62 4.71
C ILE A 146 11.27 -13.27 5.90
N VAL A 147 12.02 -14.33 5.64
CA VAL A 147 12.73 -15.08 6.70
C VAL A 147 13.77 -14.19 7.38
N GLU A 148 14.60 -13.49 6.61
CA GLU A 148 15.63 -12.58 7.11
C GLU A 148 15.04 -11.39 7.85
N HIS A 149 13.96 -10.80 7.31
CA HIS A 149 13.30 -9.68 7.95
C HIS A 149 12.70 -10.07 9.31
N ARG A 150 12.05 -11.21 9.41
CA ARG A 150 11.49 -11.74 10.66
C ARG A 150 12.56 -12.13 11.68
N ALA A 151 13.76 -12.47 11.24
CA ALA A 151 14.87 -12.78 12.14
C ALA A 151 15.44 -11.53 12.82
N ARG A 152 15.13 -10.32 12.32
CA ARG A 152 15.51 -9.05 12.96
C ARG A 152 14.58 -8.78 14.14
N ASP A 153 15.06 -7.97 15.07
CA ASP A 153 14.26 -7.53 16.21
C ASP A 153 13.03 -6.74 15.69
N HIS A 154 11.84 -7.16 16.16
CA HIS A 154 10.54 -6.59 15.73
C HIS A 154 10.17 -6.69 14.25
N GLY A 155 10.88 -7.49 13.43
CA GLY A 155 10.55 -7.69 12.03
C GLY A 155 9.13 -8.24 11.84
N ARG A 156 8.28 -7.49 11.13
CA ARG A 156 6.85 -7.82 10.88
C ARG A 156 6.64 -8.26 9.45
N ALA A 157 5.85 -9.32 9.26
CA ALA A 157 5.45 -9.77 7.94
C ALA A 157 3.99 -10.25 7.92
N VAL A 158 3.31 -10.01 6.80
CA VAL A 158 1.98 -10.56 6.51
C VAL A 158 2.13 -11.63 5.44
N VAL A 159 1.76 -12.86 5.78
CA VAL A 159 1.97 -14.02 4.90
C VAL A 159 0.75 -14.95 4.88
N VAL A 160 0.73 -15.84 3.89
CA VAL A 160 -0.28 -16.91 3.85
C VAL A 160 0.32 -18.20 4.39
N ARG A 161 -0.37 -18.83 5.34
CA ARG A 161 -0.07 -20.19 5.84
C ARG A 161 -1.34 -21.00 5.96
N ASN A 162 -1.39 -22.16 5.31
CA ASN A 162 -2.53 -23.07 5.35
C ASN A 162 -3.87 -22.36 5.09
N ASN A 163 -3.94 -21.58 4.03
CA ASN A 163 -5.12 -20.79 3.66
C ASN A 163 -5.54 -19.71 4.69
N ARG A 164 -4.63 -19.31 5.58
CA ARG A 164 -4.85 -18.25 6.57
C ARG A 164 -3.91 -17.09 6.34
N VAL A 165 -4.41 -15.88 6.51
CA VAL A 165 -3.59 -14.67 6.57
C VAL A 165 -3.05 -14.54 7.98
N VAL A 166 -1.74 -14.42 8.09
CA VAL A 166 -1.00 -14.44 9.36
C VAL A 166 -0.14 -13.18 9.43
N LEU A 167 -0.30 -12.42 10.50
CA LEU A 167 0.67 -11.40 10.90
C LEU A 167 1.74 -12.08 11.76
N ALA A 168 2.95 -12.08 11.26
CA ALA A 168 4.11 -12.62 11.95
C ALA A 168 4.99 -11.49 12.48
N THR A 169 5.41 -11.58 13.74
CA THR A 169 6.37 -10.65 14.38
C THR A 169 7.46 -11.47 15.04
N GLY A 170 8.65 -11.45 14.46
CA GLY A 170 9.71 -12.36 14.89
C GLY A 170 9.26 -13.83 14.80
N SER A 171 9.28 -14.54 15.94
CA SER A 171 8.80 -15.93 16.05
C SER A 171 7.30 -16.04 16.36
N ALA A 172 6.64 -14.96 16.79
CA ALA A 172 5.22 -14.94 17.10
C ALA A 172 4.38 -14.85 15.84
N GLU A 173 3.23 -15.53 15.83
CA GLU A 173 2.28 -15.51 14.72
C GLU A 173 0.86 -15.29 15.23
N HIS A 174 0.15 -14.36 14.60
CA HIS A 174 -1.24 -14.07 14.88
C HIS A 174 -2.07 -14.27 13.61
N VAL A 175 -3.08 -15.14 13.67
CA VAL A 175 -3.99 -15.39 12.56
C VAL A 175 -5.00 -14.26 12.48
N LEU A 176 -5.04 -13.57 11.34
CA LEU A 176 -5.97 -12.47 11.07
C LEU A 176 -7.31 -12.98 10.53
N GLY A 177 -7.29 -14.08 9.80
CA GLY A 177 -8.48 -14.73 9.23
C GLY A 177 -8.12 -15.75 8.18
N THR A 178 -9.11 -16.43 7.61
CA THR A 178 -8.91 -17.31 6.45
C THR A 178 -9.14 -16.53 5.16
N LEU A 179 -8.45 -16.91 4.07
CA LEU A 179 -8.62 -16.27 2.76
C LEU A 179 -10.09 -16.31 2.27
N SER A 180 -10.83 -17.38 2.62
CA SER A 180 -12.23 -17.53 2.26
C SER A 180 -13.18 -16.64 3.07
N GLU A 181 -12.80 -16.25 4.29
CA GLU A 181 -13.61 -15.38 5.17
C GLU A 181 -13.33 -13.91 4.91
N LEU A 182 -12.15 -13.57 4.38
CA LEU A 182 -11.74 -12.21 4.04
C LEU A 182 -12.31 -11.79 2.68
N THR A 183 -13.63 -12.00 2.47
CA THR A 183 -14.35 -11.50 1.31
C THR A 183 -14.97 -10.14 1.61
N PHE A 184 -14.80 -9.18 0.71
CA PHE A 184 -15.23 -7.80 0.93
C PHE A 184 -16.39 -7.42 0.00
N GLY A 185 -17.49 -6.96 0.63
CA GLY A 185 -18.63 -6.36 -0.06
C GLY A 185 -19.73 -7.34 -0.46
N ARG A 186 -20.92 -6.79 -0.80
CA ARG A 186 -22.12 -7.56 -1.17
C ARG A 186 -22.00 -8.40 -2.44
N ASN A 187 -21.01 -8.13 -3.29
CA ASN A 187 -20.78 -8.80 -4.56
C ASN A 187 -19.54 -9.69 -4.56
N ALA A 188 -19.08 -10.14 -3.38
CA ALA A 188 -17.98 -11.11 -3.22
C ALA A 188 -16.82 -10.87 -4.22
N ILE A 189 -16.35 -9.63 -4.36
CA ILE A 189 -15.08 -9.39 -5.02
C ILE A 189 -14.05 -9.99 -4.09
N VAL A 190 -13.57 -11.18 -4.44
CA VAL A 190 -12.39 -11.76 -3.81
C VAL A 190 -11.25 -10.86 -4.22
N PRO A 191 -10.66 -10.07 -3.30
CA PRO A 191 -9.49 -9.29 -3.66
C PRO A 191 -8.41 -10.25 -4.09
N ASP A 192 -7.59 -9.84 -5.04
CA ASP A 192 -6.33 -10.49 -5.29
C ASP A 192 -5.59 -10.69 -3.96
N THR A 193 -5.00 -11.87 -3.77
CA THR A 193 -4.39 -12.24 -2.49
C THR A 193 -3.31 -11.23 -2.08
N ASP A 194 -2.52 -10.73 -3.04
CA ASP A 194 -1.48 -9.73 -2.75
C ASP A 194 -2.07 -8.39 -2.32
N ALA A 195 -3.16 -7.94 -2.95
CA ALA A 195 -3.88 -6.74 -2.53
C ALA A 195 -4.46 -6.88 -1.12
N LEU A 196 -4.90 -8.09 -0.74
CA LEU A 196 -5.37 -8.39 0.61
C LEU A 196 -4.22 -8.31 1.62
N LEU A 197 -3.09 -8.96 1.33
CA LEU A 197 -1.93 -8.97 2.23
C LEU A 197 -1.36 -7.56 2.45
N ALA A 198 -1.38 -6.73 1.41
CA ALA A 198 -0.92 -5.34 1.52
C ALA A 198 -1.87 -4.44 2.33
N ALA A 199 -3.13 -4.85 2.54
CA ALA A 199 -4.16 -4.02 3.18
C ALA A 199 -4.42 -4.35 4.65
N VAL A 200 -4.04 -5.52 5.11
CA VAL A 200 -4.23 -5.98 6.50
C VAL A 200 -3.01 -5.73 7.37
#